data_d7686f1254e5040ede94a85e11187ae5
#
_entry.id   d7686f1254e5040ede94a85e11187ae5
#
_cell.length_a   1.000
_cell.length_b   1.000
_cell.length_c   1.000
_cell.angle_alpha   90.00
_cell.angle_beta   90.00
_cell.angle_gamma   90.00
#
_symmetry.space_group_name_H-M   'P 1'
#
loop_
_entity.id
_entity.type
_entity.pdbx_description
1 polymer ?
#
loop_
_entity_poly.entity_id
_entity_poly.type
_entity_poly.pdbx_seq_one_letter_code
_entity_poly.pdbx_strand_id
1 'polypeptide(L)'
;MLLQIILFVFVVLMLFAAMTDLTRYTIPNWLSASVAVLFPVAALLAGFGWAEWGYHLLAGLIGLLLGMALFAPGWIGGGDAKLFAAASLWFGWPGATGFLMHTALAGGVLVIILLALRYILPMLLNSNGWVKSTVLAKDAPVPYGIAIAAGAFWSLPSTSLMHASGFSAI
;
A
#
# COMPACT_ATOMS: atom_id res chain seq x y z
N MET A 1 6.87 -23.27 -4.15
CA MET A 1 7.44 -22.54 -5.32
C MET A 1 6.42 -21.60 -5.98
N LEU A 2 5.24 -22.06 -6.46
CA LEU A 2 4.26 -21.15 -7.11
C LEU A 2 3.77 -20.02 -6.19
N LEU A 3 3.43 -20.32 -4.94
CA LEU A 3 2.99 -19.31 -3.97
C LEU A 3 4.06 -18.23 -3.73
N GLN A 4 5.33 -18.61 -3.68
CA GLN A 4 6.46 -17.68 -3.54
C GLN A 4 6.56 -16.71 -4.73
N ILE A 5 6.34 -17.23 -5.95
CA ILE A 5 6.30 -16.40 -7.17
C ILE A 5 5.16 -15.38 -7.07
N ILE A 6 3.98 -15.80 -6.60
CA ILE A 6 2.82 -14.91 -6.46
C ILE A 6 3.07 -13.84 -5.39
N LEU A 7 3.68 -14.20 -4.26
CA LEU A 7 4.09 -13.23 -3.24
C LEU A 7 5.13 -12.23 -3.80
N PHE A 8 6.07 -12.70 -4.60
CA PHE A 8 7.02 -11.83 -5.28
C PHE A 8 6.33 -10.88 -6.27
N VAL A 9 5.37 -11.38 -7.06
CA VAL A 9 4.57 -10.54 -7.97
C VAL A 9 3.77 -9.49 -7.19
N PHE A 10 3.17 -9.85 -6.05
CA PHE A 10 2.51 -8.90 -5.16
C PHE A 10 3.46 -7.77 -4.73
N VAL A 11 4.68 -8.11 -4.28
CA VAL A 11 5.71 -7.13 -3.89
C VAL A 11 6.04 -6.20 -5.07
N VAL A 12 6.24 -6.75 -6.26
CA VAL A 12 6.52 -5.95 -7.47
C VAL A 12 5.36 -5.01 -7.81
N LEU A 13 4.11 -5.48 -7.73
CA LEU A 13 2.93 -4.64 -7.96
C LEU A 13 2.84 -3.50 -6.95
N MET A 14 3.12 -3.75 -5.66
CA MET A 14 3.13 -2.72 -4.63
C MET A 14 4.25 -1.68 -4.85
N LEU A 15 5.45 -2.12 -5.25
CA LEU A 15 6.54 -1.20 -5.65
C LEU A 15 6.16 -0.36 -6.85
N PHE A 16 5.53 -0.97 -7.85
CA PHE A 16 5.08 -0.25 -9.04
C PHE A 16 3.99 0.76 -8.71
N ALA A 17 3.06 0.43 -7.80
CA ALA A 17 2.07 1.36 -7.28
C ALA A 17 2.71 2.58 -6.60
N ALA A 18 3.67 2.35 -5.70
CA ALA A 18 4.43 3.41 -5.05
C ALA A 18 5.17 4.30 -6.07
N MET A 19 5.76 3.69 -7.10
CA MET A 19 6.49 4.43 -8.14
C MET A 19 5.58 5.27 -9.03
N THR A 20 4.41 4.74 -9.42
CA THR A 20 3.44 5.50 -10.22
C THR A 20 2.84 6.65 -9.43
N ASP A 21 2.59 6.44 -8.14
CA ASP A 21 2.08 7.47 -7.25
C ASP A 21 3.12 8.56 -7.00
N LEU A 22 4.38 8.18 -6.76
CA LEU A 22 5.49 9.14 -6.58
C LEU A 22 5.71 10.03 -7.82
N THR A 23 5.54 9.48 -9.02
CA THR A 23 5.89 10.17 -10.28
C THR A 23 4.72 10.87 -10.94
N ARG A 24 3.48 10.36 -10.73
CA ARG A 24 2.28 10.81 -11.45
C ARG A 24 1.13 11.18 -10.53
N TYR A 25 1.25 10.98 -9.22
CA TYR A 25 0.17 11.13 -8.22
C TYR A 25 -1.11 10.35 -8.58
N THR A 26 -0.94 9.25 -9.27
CA THR A 26 -2.05 8.41 -9.71
C THR A 26 -1.67 6.94 -9.69
N ILE A 27 -2.54 6.13 -9.12
CA ILE A 27 -2.43 4.66 -9.16
C ILE A 27 -3.44 4.16 -10.19
N PRO A 28 -2.99 3.54 -11.30
CA PRO A 28 -3.89 3.02 -12.32
C PRO A 28 -4.85 1.96 -11.76
N ASN A 29 -6.10 1.98 -12.20
CA ASN A 29 -7.11 1.03 -11.72
C ASN A 29 -6.73 -0.44 -11.98
N TRP A 30 -6.06 -0.73 -13.10
CA TRP A 30 -5.62 -2.08 -13.42
C TRP A 30 -4.64 -2.63 -12.38
N LEU A 31 -3.84 -1.77 -11.76
CA LEU A 31 -2.84 -2.16 -10.76
C LEU A 31 -3.52 -2.64 -9.47
N SER A 32 -4.45 -1.84 -8.92
CA SER A 32 -5.25 -2.25 -7.76
C SER A 32 -6.11 -3.49 -8.07
N ALA A 33 -6.66 -3.58 -9.28
CA ALA A 33 -7.38 -4.76 -9.74
C ALA A 33 -6.46 -6.00 -9.82
N SER A 34 -5.23 -5.86 -10.33
CA SER A 34 -4.26 -6.97 -10.37
C SER A 34 -3.90 -7.46 -8.97
N VAL A 35 -3.69 -6.55 -8.02
CA VAL A 35 -3.44 -6.91 -6.62
C VAL A 35 -4.63 -7.70 -6.05
N ALA A 36 -5.87 -7.25 -6.29
CA ALA A 36 -7.07 -7.91 -5.79
C ALA A 36 -7.29 -9.28 -6.45
N VAL A 37 -7.12 -9.40 -7.77
CA VAL A 37 -7.36 -10.65 -8.52
C VAL A 37 -6.27 -11.70 -8.26
N LEU A 38 -5.05 -11.27 -7.95
CA LEU A 38 -3.96 -12.18 -7.62
C LEU A 38 -4.15 -12.87 -6.26
N PHE A 39 -4.86 -12.23 -5.33
CA PHE A 39 -5.12 -12.78 -3.99
C PHE A 39 -5.86 -14.14 -4.02
N PRO A 40 -6.99 -14.33 -4.74
CA PRO A 40 -7.64 -15.64 -4.84
C PRO A 40 -6.71 -16.77 -5.30
N VAL A 41 -5.81 -16.48 -6.22
CA VAL A 41 -4.82 -17.49 -6.68
C VAL A 41 -3.85 -17.84 -5.56
N ALA A 42 -3.37 -16.84 -4.80
CA ALA A 42 -2.52 -17.06 -3.64
C ALA A 42 -3.23 -17.89 -2.56
N ALA A 43 -4.48 -17.57 -2.25
CA ALA A 43 -5.29 -18.24 -1.25
C ALA A 43 -5.56 -19.72 -1.60
N LEU A 44 -5.85 -20.01 -2.87
CA LEU A 44 -6.01 -21.38 -3.38
C LEU A 44 -4.71 -22.18 -3.25
N LEU A 45 -3.58 -21.60 -3.63
CA LEU A 45 -2.26 -22.24 -3.52
C LEU A 45 -1.81 -22.44 -2.07
N ALA A 46 -2.25 -21.55 -1.16
CA ALA A 46 -2.01 -21.68 0.28
C ALA A 46 -2.91 -22.74 0.94
N GLY A 47 -3.94 -23.23 0.23
CA GLY A 47 -4.88 -24.21 0.76
C GLY A 47 -5.85 -23.62 1.80
N PHE A 48 -6.23 -22.37 1.67
CA PHE A 48 -7.13 -21.70 2.62
C PHE A 48 -8.50 -22.37 2.70
N GLY A 49 -8.95 -22.63 3.93
CA GLY A 49 -10.31 -23.06 4.23
C GLY A 49 -11.31 -21.91 4.20
N TRP A 50 -12.61 -22.23 4.32
CA TRP A 50 -13.70 -21.24 4.24
C TRP A 50 -13.60 -20.13 5.28
N ALA A 51 -13.12 -20.43 6.49
CA ALA A 51 -12.94 -19.44 7.54
C ALA A 51 -11.85 -18.42 7.19
N GLU A 52 -10.73 -18.88 6.64
CA GLU A 52 -9.62 -18.04 6.20
C GLU A 52 -10.05 -17.12 5.05
N TRP A 53 -10.77 -17.68 4.05
CA TRP A 53 -11.39 -16.86 3.01
C TRP A 53 -12.27 -15.75 3.59
N GLY A 54 -13.11 -16.08 4.58
CA GLY A 54 -13.95 -15.11 5.28
C GLY A 54 -13.15 -13.99 5.93
N TYR A 55 -12.06 -14.32 6.63
CA TYR A 55 -11.19 -13.31 7.26
C TYR A 55 -10.49 -12.39 6.27
N HIS A 56 -10.05 -12.92 5.14
CA HIS A 56 -9.40 -12.13 4.10
C HIS A 56 -10.38 -11.22 3.35
N LEU A 57 -11.57 -11.73 3.01
CA LEU A 57 -12.64 -10.93 2.39
C LEU A 57 -13.14 -9.83 3.34
N LEU A 58 -13.29 -10.14 4.64
CA LEU A 58 -13.65 -9.15 5.66
C LEU A 58 -12.60 -8.03 5.73
N ALA A 59 -11.31 -8.38 5.73
CA ALA A 59 -10.23 -7.41 5.75
C ALA A 59 -10.27 -6.49 4.51
N GLY A 60 -10.51 -7.05 3.32
CA GLY A 60 -10.67 -6.27 2.09
C GLY A 60 -11.89 -5.35 2.13
N LEU A 61 -13.02 -5.83 2.67
CA LEU A 61 -14.23 -5.02 2.83
C LEU A 61 -14.01 -3.85 3.81
N ILE A 62 -13.42 -4.12 4.97
CA ILE A 62 -13.07 -3.08 5.95
C ILE A 62 -12.08 -2.09 5.34
N GLY A 63 -11.06 -2.58 4.62
CA GLY A 63 -10.11 -1.73 3.90
C GLY A 63 -10.77 -0.84 2.87
N LEU A 64 -11.78 -1.35 2.14
CA LEU A 64 -12.56 -0.56 1.19
C LEU A 64 -13.39 0.51 1.88
N LEU A 65 -14.10 0.17 2.96
CA LEU A 65 -14.91 1.11 3.72
C LEU A 65 -14.06 2.23 4.34
N LEU A 66 -12.90 1.88 4.92
CA LEU A 66 -11.95 2.86 5.45
C LEU A 66 -11.38 3.74 4.34
N GLY A 67 -10.98 3.14 3.22
CA GLY A 67 -10.50 3.88 2.04
C GLY A 67 -11.55 4.86 1.52
N MET A 68 -12.81 4.46 1.41
CA MET A 68 -13.90 5.34 1.01
C MET A 68 -14.15 6.45 2.02
N ALA A 69 -14.11 6.13 3.33
CA ALA A 69 -14.29 7.12 4.39
C ALA A 69 -13.19 8.20 4.38
N LEU A 70 -11.96 7.85 4.02
CA LEU A 70 -10.85 8.80 3.88
C LEU A 70 -10.87 9.54 2.53
N PHE A 71 -11.37 8.88 1.48
CA PHE A 71 -11.52 9.49 0.15
C PHE A 71 -12.63 10.52 0.10
N ALA A 72 -13.77 10.29 0.77
CA ALA A 72 -14.94 11.17 0.72
C ALA A 72 -14.64 12.62 1.13
N PRO A 73 -13.87 12.91 2.21
CA PRO A 73 -13.45 14.27 2.54
C PRO A 73 -12.25 14.77 1.72
N GLY A 74 -11.70 13.96 0.79
CA GLY A 74 -10.57 14.33 -0.04
C GLY A 74 -9.20 14.19 0.64
N TRP A 75 -9.10 13.41 1.72
CA TRP A 75 -7.83 13.24 2.46
C TRP A 75 -6.83 12.33 1.71
N ILE A 76 -7.35 11.36 0.95
CA ILE A 76 -6.54 10.46 0.11
C ILE A 76 -7.11 10.40 -1.31
N GLY A 77 -6.28 9.96 -2.26
CA GLY A 77 -6.69 9.71 -3.64
C GLY A 77 -7.58 8.46 -3.78
N GLY A 78 -8.46 8.45 -4.78
CA GLY A 78 -9.29 7.28 -5.08
C GLY A 78 -8.48 6.05 -5.50
N GLY A 79 -7.27 6.26 -6.07
CA GLY A 79 -6.30 5.20 -6.36
C GLY A 79 -5.75 4.55 -5.10
N ASP A 80 -5.39 5.39 -4.10
CA ASP A 80 -4.88 4.95 -2.80
C ASP A 80 -5.93 4.12 -2.05
N ALA A 81 -7.19 4.60 -2.02
CA ALA A 81 -8.30 3.88 -1.39
C ALA A 81 -8.50 2.48 -1.99
N LYS A 82 -8.46 2.36 -3.33
CA LYS A 82 -8.58 1.08 -4.03
C LYS A 82 -7.39 0.16 -3.78
N LEU A 83 -6.16 0.71 -3.80
CA LEU A 83 -4.96 -0.06 -3.54
C LEU A 83 -4.93 -0.56 -2.09
N PHE A 84 -5.32 0.29 -1.12
CA PHE A 84 -5.39 -0.09 0.29
C PHE A 84 -6.39 -1.23 0.51
N ALA A 85 -7.58 -1.15 -0.10
CA ALA A 85 -8.58 -2.20 -0.05
C ALA A 85 -8.08 -3.53 -0.66
N ALA A 86 -7.47 -3.45 -1.85
CA ALA A 86 -6.92 -4.61 -2.54
C ALA A 86 -5.77 -5.26 -1.76
N ALA A 87 -4.88 -4.46 -1.17
CA ALA A 87 -3.80 -4.94 -0.33
C ALA A 87 -4.32 -5.57 0.96
N SER A 88 -5.37 -5.01 1.59
CA SER A 88 -5.96 -5.54 2.82
C SER A 88 -6.41 -7.00 2.70
N LEU A 89 -6.82 -7.45 1.50
CA LEU A 89 -7.11 -8.86 1.21
C LEU A 89 -5.94 -9.80 1.53
N TRP A 90 -4.69 -9.35 1.39
CA TRP A 90 -3.50 -10.19 1.57
C TRP A 90 -3.15 -10.44 3.05
N PHE A 91 -3.65 -9.60 3.93
CA PHE A 91 -3.31 -9.67 5.36
C PHE A 91 -4.35 -10.43 6.19
N GLY A 92 -5.60 -10.50 5.71
CA GLY A 92 -6.69 -11.12 6.46
C GLY A 92 -6.94 -10.47 7.82
N TRP A 93 -7.95 -10.95 8.54
CA TRP A 93 -8.22 -10.50 9.90
C TRP A 93 -7.63 -11.50 10.90
N PRO A 94 -6.87 -11.08 11.94
CA PRO A 94 -6.61 -9.70 12.39
C PRO A 94 -5.38 -9.01 11.76
N GLY A 95 -4.66 -9.66 10.85
CA GLY A 95 -3.42 -9.13 10.24
C GLY A 95 -3.59 -7.76 9.57
N ALA A 96 -4.78 -7.46 9.04
CA ALA A 96 -5.12 -6.17 8.45
C ALA A 96 -5.01 -4.99 9.43
N THR A 97 -5.15 -5.22 10.75
CA THR A 97 -4.93 -4.17 11.76
C THR A 97 -3.47 -3.77 11.84
N GLY A 98 -2.56 -4.74 11.77
CA GLY A 98 -1.12 -4.49 11.67
C GLY A 98 -0.75 -3.74 10.39
N PHE A 99 -1.30 -4.17 9.25
CA PHE A 99 -1.14 -3.49 7.97
C PHE A 99 -1.62 -2.02 8.02
N LEU A 100 -2.80 -1.77 8.58
CA LEU A 100 -3.32 -0.41 8.78
C LEU A 100 -2.37 0.42 9.65
N MET A 101 -1.91 -0.14 10.77
CA MET A 101 -0.99 0.54 11.69
C MET A 101 0.33 0.90 11.01
N HIS A 102 0.96 -0.06 10.33
CA HIS A 102 2.22 0.18 9.63
C HIS A 102 2.05 1.18 8.48
N THR A 103 0.93 1.12 7.74
CA THR A 103 0.61 2.10 6.70
C THR A 103 0.43 3.51 7.28
N ALA A 104 -0.29 3.64 8.41
CA ALA A 104 -0.48 4.92 9.08
C ALA A 104 0.84 5.49 9.61
N LEU A 105 1.69 4.67 10.22
CA LEU A 105 3.02 5.08 10.67
C LEU A 105 3.90 5.51 9.49
N ALA A 106 3.97 4.72 8.42
CA ALA A 106 4.73 5.05 7.22
C ALA A 106 4.22 6.34 6.57
N GLY A 107 2.89 6.53 6.51
CA GLY A 107 2.26 7.75 6.01
C GLY A 107 2.59 8.96 6.86
N GLY A 108 2.53 8.85 8.17
CA GLY A 108 2.92 9.92 9.11
C GLY A 108 4.38 10.33 8.94
N VAL A 109 5.29 9.36 8.88
CA VAL A 109 6.73 9.60 8.62
C VAL A 109 6.93 10.25 7.27
N LEU A 110 6.27 9.75 6.20
CA LEU A 110 6.34 10.31 4.87
C LEU A 110 5.91 11.78 4.84
N VAL A 111 4.78 12.11 5.47
CA VAL A 111 4.27 13.49 5.56
C VAL A 111 5.28 14.40 6.28
N ILE A 112 5.82 13.96 7.43
CA ILE A 112 6.81 14.75 8.18
C ILE A 112 8.05 15.00 7.33
N ILE A 113 8.57 13.98 6.65
CA ILE A 113 9.74 14.11 5.77
C ILE A 113 9.44 15.08 4.62
N LEU A 114 8.30 14.93 3.94
CA LEU A 114 7.92 15.80 2.84
C LEU A 114 7.75 17.26 3.30
N LEU A 115 7.10 17.51 4.42
CA LEU A 115 6.95 18.86 4.97
C LEU A 115 8.30 19.46 5.35
N ALA A 116 9.19 18.72 5.99
CA ALA A 116 10.53 19.17 6.31
C ALA A 116 11.34 19.54 5.04
N LEU A 117 11.31 18.66 4.03
CA LEU A 117 12.00 18.90 2.75
C LEU A 117 11.40 20.08 1.99
N ARG A 118 10.07 20.23 1.94
CA ARG A 118 9.38 21.37 1.31
C ARG A 118 9.70 22.70 1.96
N TYR A 119 10.01 22.69 3.27
CA TYR A 119 10.41 23.89 4.00
C TYR A 119 11.91 24.19 3.85
N ILE A 120 12.76 23.17 4.00
CA ILE A 120 14.22 23.31 4.09
C ILE A 120 14.87 23.49 2.71
N LEU A 121 14.46 22.72 1.69
CA LEU A 121 15.12 22.74 0.39
C LEU A 121 15.08 24.10 -0.33
N PRO A 122 13.95 24.80 -0.39
CA PRO A 122 13.92 26.15 -1.01
C PRO A 122 14.84 27.14 -0.31
N MET A 123 15.02 26.99 1.00
CA MET A 123 15.89 27.87 1.80
C MET A 123 17.38 27.61 1.50
N LEU A 124 17.76 26.34 1.29
CA LEU A 124 19.16 25.94 1.06
C LEU A 124 19.60 26.13 -0.39
N LEU A 125 18.74 25.81 -1.36
CA LEU A 125 19.15 25.68 -2.77
C LEU A 125 18.87 26.92 -3.61
N ASN A 126 18.20 27.94 -3.09
CA ASN A 126 17.78 29.13 -3.84
C ASN A 126 17.20 28.80 -5.26
N SER A 127 16.63 27.59 -5.40
CA SER A 127 16.26 26.99 -6.68
C SER A 127 14.76 27.10 -6.92
N ASN A 128 14.35 28.13 -7.65
CA ASN A 128 12.93 28.38 -7.93
C ASN A 128 12.30 27.49 -9.02
N GLY A 129 13.10 26.75 -9.81
CA GLY A 129 12.62 26.00 -10.97
C GLY A 129 12.35 24.50 -10.68
N TRP A 130 13.37 23.78 -10.28
CA TRP A 130 13.32 22.30 -10.15
C TRP A 130 12.40 21.83 -9.02
N VAL A 131 12.39 22.50 -7.88
CA VAL A 131 11.55 22.15 -6.73
C VAL A 131 10.06 22.26 -7.07
N LYS A 132 9.66 23.20 -7.92
CA LYS A 132 8.26 23.42 -8.31
C LYS A 132 7.66 22.30 -9.17
N SER A 133 8.48 21.47 -9.81
CA SER A 133 8.03 20.40 -10.71
C SER A 133 8.05 19.00 -10.06
N THR A 134 8.34 18.91 -8.76
CA THR A 134 8.50 17.63 -8.05
C THR A 134 7.52 17.49 -6.88
N VAL A 135 7.52 16.31 -6.22
CA VAL A 135 6.81 16.06 -4.95
C VAL A 135 7.19 17.04 -3.84
N LEU A 136 8.27 17.79 -4.02
CA LEU A 136 8.77 18.79 -3.09
C LEU A 136 8.12 20.18 -3.31
N ALA A 137 7.25 20.35 -4.30
CA ALA A 137 6.47 21.56 -4.46
C ALA A 137 5.56 21.77 -3.25
N LYS A 138 5.41 23.02 -2.79
CA LYS A 138 4.69 23.35 -1.56
C LYS A 138 3.25 22.87 -1.57
N ASP A 139 2.61 22.90 -2.73
CA ASP A 139 1.19 22.54 -2.91
C ASP A 139 1.01 21.15 -3.56
N ALA A 140 2.10 20.36 -3.71
CA ALA A 140 2.01 19.02 -4.29
C ALA A 140 1.24 18.07 -3.35
N PRO A 141 0.42 17.15 -3.89
CA PRO A 141 -0.22 16.12 -3.08
C PRO A 141 0.82 15.25 -2.37
N VAL A 142 0.38 14.48 -1.39
CA VAL A 142 1.20 13.47 -0.72
C VAL A 142 0.98 12.12 -1.44
N PRO A 143 2.04 11.46 -1.92
CA PRO A 143 1.92 10.15 -2.58
C PRO A 143 1.73 9.04 -1.55
N TYR A 144 0.48 8.79 -1.14
CA TYR A 144 0.14 7.78 -0.11
C TYR A 144 0.38 6.35 -0.58
N GLY A 145 0.47 6.08 -1.87
CA GLY A 145 0.85 4.77 -2.41
C GLY A 145 2.18 4.26 -1.88
N ILE A 146 3.13 5.16 -1.57
CA ILE A 146 4.41 4.83 -0.91
C ILE A 146 4.15 4.27 0.49
N ALA A 147 3.29 4.94 1.28
CA ALA A 147 2.98 4.53 2.64
C ALA A 147 2.25 3.18 2.67
N ILE A 148 1.32 2.95 1.72
CA ILE A 148 0.59 1.70 1.58
C ILE A 148 1.56 0.55 1.23
N ALA A 149 2.48 0.78 0.29
CA ALA A 149 3.50 -0.20 -0.07
C ALA A 149 4.46 -0.51 1.10
N ALA A 150 4.94 0.50 1.80
CA ALA A 150 5.80 0.34 2.97
C ALA A 150 5.09 -0.44 4.09
N GLY A 151 3.82 -0.11 4.38
CA GLY A 151 2.99 -0.84 5.33
C GLY A 151 2.79 -2.30 4.94
N ALA A 152 2.56 -2.55 3.64
CA ALA A 152 2.43 -3.90 3.11
C ALA A 152 3.73 -4.72 3.29
N PHE A 153 4.89 -4.15 2.96
CA PHE A 153 6.18 -4.84 3.15
C PHE A 153 6.47 -5.14 4.61
N TRP A 154 6.18 -4.21 5.50
CA TRP A 154 6.40 -4.42 6.94
C TRP A 154 5.50 -5.51 7.50
N SER A 155 4.25 -5.59 7.03
CA SER A 155 3.26 -6.56 7.52
C SER A 155 3.37 -7.93 6.84
N LEU A 156 3.97 -8.03 5.65
CA LEU A 156 3.99 -9.25 4.84
C LEU A 156 4.58 -10.47 5.57
N PRO A 157 5.68 -10.37 6.33
CA PRO A 157 6.27 -11.52 7.02
C PRO A 157 5.35 -12.19 8.03
N SER A 158 4.40 -11.46 8.61
CA SER A 158 3.45 -11.96 9.62
C SER A 158 2.15 -12.55 9.02
N THR A 159 2.05 -12.67 7.70
CA THR A 159 0.85 -13.16 7.04
C THR A 159 0.78 -14.69 7.00
N SER A 160 -0.44 -15.24 7.03
CA SER A 160 -0.71 -16.67 6.81
C SER A 160 -0.18 -17.15 5.45
N LEU A 161 -0.24 -16.29 4.42
CA LEU A 161 0.31 -16.58 3.09
C LEU A 161 1.82 -16.76 3.12
N MET A 162 2.55 -15.94 3.89
CA MET A 162 4.00 -16.06 4.02
C MET A 162 4.36 -17.36 4.75
N HIS A 163 3.67 -17.68 5.84
CA HIS A 163 3.86 -18.94 6.55
C HIS A 163 3.55 -20.15 5.67
N ALA A 164 2.44 -20.13 4.91
CA ALA A 164 2.07 -21.20 3.97
C ALA A 164 3.08 -21.36 2.82
N SER A 165 3.83 -20.34 2.47
CA SER A 165 4.85 -20.38 1.42
C SER A 165 6.14 -21.10 1.82
N GLY A 166 6.31 -21.42 3.11
CA GLY A 166 7.54 -22.00 3.67
C GLY A 166 8.66 -20.97 3.96
N PHE A 167 8.39 -19.68 3.78
CA PHE A 167 9.23 -18.63 4.34
C PHE A 167 8.87 -18.46 5.82
N SER A 168 9.45 -19.29 6.70
CA SER A 168 9.45 -18.97 8.12
C SER A 168 10.38 -17.79 8.32
N ALA A 169 9.90 -16.74 8.99
CA ALA A 169 10.76 -15.68 9.47
C ALA A 169 11.86 -16.30 10.35
N ILE A 170 13.11 -16.10 9.97
CA ILE A 170 14.30 -16.43 10.78
C ILE A 170 14.29 -15.55 12.02
#